data_e8581ba9d34abc6b90bb72684f316590
#
_entry.id   e8581ba9d34abc6b90bb72684f316590
#
_cell.length_a   1.000
_cell.length_b   1.000
_cell.length_c   1.000
_cell.angle_alpha   90.00
_cell.angle_beta   90.00
_cell.angle_gamma   90.00
#
_symmetry.space_group_name_H-M   'P 1'
#
loop_
_entity.id
_entity.type
_entity.pdbx_description
1 polymer ?
#
loop_
_entity_poly.entity_id
_entity_poly.type
_entity_poly.pdbx_seq_one_letter_code
_entity_poly.pdbx_strand_id
1 'polypeptide(L)'
;MKRLLLPLILLALPLMVYAENSTPRAEWVMTKPSDKNKAAAEFLKTGIYPATYGEASLSFIHKKRVAKSTLNDKGGAQAESVKGDYWLFEMPAENIPAGTVVDFWTQLNTSPTEENHRFALEYLDGKKWLPAMPLDKDGGNYTTTTSDKHPRRLWCAIRLSKEIKKGNIAFRLRQVEDKPLTVTVHNPSPRGQLNQMVCYKNVEARDTLKYLFIGNSYTYYHTYPMIFKEIAWHEGHYADCDIFISGGYTMKAHLSNKYSRAVVAEGGYDYAFLQDQSIQPLLNGTPDDSGITENMGKMIEQVRKYSPQAKPVIEITWGRKHGNNALGKYEYLLEKYPQFFTDYETMQARLIEVLTAEAEQFGTELSPVGIAWRIVRRERPDIELYWKDAHHQSYSGSYLAAAVAYQVIYRTPFGENAANAKLDAKTAAYLRSVAERVVLQGER
;
A
#
# COMPACT_ATOMS: atom_id res chain seq x y z
N MET A 1 34.53 -13.50 -64.02
CA MET A 1 33.59 -13.89 -62.96
C MET A 1 34.03 -13.28 -61.63
N LYS A 2 33.53 -12.13 -61.28
CA LYS A 2 33.77 -11.46 -59.97
C LYS A 2 32.60 -11.80 -59.06
N ARG A 3 32.87 -12.52 -57.96
CA ARG A 3 31.88 -12.78 -56.90
C ARG A 3 31.77 -11.54 -56.05
N LEU A 4 30.60 -10.91 -56.02
CA LEU A 4 30.20 -9.91 -55.04
C LEU A 4 29.95 -10.61 -53.71
N LEU A 5 30.71 -10.31 -52.71
CA LEU A 5 30.41 -10.57 -51.31
C LEU A 5 29.50 -9.42 -50.79
N LEU A 6 28.24 -9.72 -50.50
CA LEU A 6 27.38 -8.87 -49.72
C LEU A 6 27.79 -8.99 -48.24
N PRO A 7 27.97 -7.87 -47.51
CA PRO A 7 28.13 -7.93 -46.06
C PRO A 7 26.78 -8.23 -45.40
N LEU A 8 26.71 -9.30 -44.63
CA LEU A 8 25.62 -9.55 -43.68
C LEU A 8 25.68 -8.46 -42.61
N ILE A 9 24.80 -7.50 -42.72
CA ILE A 9 24.54 -6.57 -41.60
C ILE A 9 23.66 -7.35 -40.60
N LEU A 10 24.32 -7.88 -39.55
CA LEU A 10 23.61 -8.31 -38.35
C LEU A 10 22.96 -7.07 -37.73
N LEU A 11 21.66 -6.96 -37.88
CA LEU A 11 20.85 -6.07 -37.03
C LEU A 11 20.93 -6.63 -35.61
N ALA A 12 21.85 -6.09 -34.83
CA ALA A 12 21.80 -6.19 -33.38
C ALA A 12 20.57 -5.38 -32.92
N LEU A 13 19.44 -6.07 -32.76
CA LEU A 13 18.29 -5.52 -32.05
C LEU A 13 18.75 -5.12 -30.65
N PRO A 14 18.35 -3.94 -30.16
CA PRO A 14 18.78 -3.46 -28.86
C PRO A 14 18.09 -4.28 -27.77
N LEU A 15 18.77 -5.30 -27.26
CA LEU A 15 18.44 -6.00 -26.02
C LEU A 15 18.70 -5.13 -24.76
N MET A 16 19.04 -3.85 -24.95
CA MET A 16 19.41 -2.93 -23.84
C MET A 16 18.30 -2.01 -23.37
N VAL A 17 17.10 -2.01 -23.95
CA VAL A 17 16.05 -1.04 -23.56
C VAL A 17 15.24 -1.49 -22.34
N TYR A 18 15.29 -2.74 -21.92
CA TYR A 18 14.51 -3.24 -20.79
C TYR A 18 15.16 -3.02 -19.40
N ALA A 19 16.46 -2.70 -19.33
CA ALA A 19 17.13 -2.50 -18.04
C ALA A 19 17.08 -1.05 -17.53
N GLU A 20 16.78 -0.06 -18.38
CA GLU A 20 16.77 1.36 -17.98
C GLU A 20 15.51 1.84 -17.28
N ASN A 21 14.38 1.11 -17.37
CA ASN A 21 13.11 1.51 -16.79
C ASN A 21 12.71 0.76 -15.50
N SER A 22 13.58 -0.08 -14.94
CA SER A 22 13.26 -0.70 -13.67
C SER A 22 13.38 0.32 -12.52
N THR A 23 12.26 0.57 -11.85
CA THR A 23 12.20 1.38 -10.64
C THR A 23 12.98 0.66 -9.52
N PRO A 24 14.14 1.18 -9.05
CA PRO A 24 14.86 0.55 -7.95
C PRO A 24 13.97 0.47 -6.72
N ARG A 25 13.82 -0.72 -6.17
CA ARG A 25 12.99 -0.93 -4.97
C ARG A 25 13.59 -1.98 -4.04
N ALA A 26 13.24 -1.85 -2.78
CA ALA A 26 13.48 -2.86 -1.77
C ALA A 26 12.22 -3.06 -0.93
N GLU A 27 11.96 -4.32 -0.57
CA GLU A 27 10.82 -4.68 0.25
C GLU A 27 11.24 -5.71 1.30
N TRP A 28 10.77 -5.51 2.53
CA TRP A 28 11.00 -6.42 3.64
C TRP A 28 9.69 -7.03 4.09
N VAL A 29 9.47 -8.29 3.72
CA VAL A 29 8.35 -9.09 4.23
C VAL A 29 8.84 -9.85 5.44
N MET A 30 8.58 -9.32 6.62
CA MET A 30 8.98 -9.95 7.87
C MET A 30 7.99 -11.06 8.23
N THR A 31 8.50 -12.25 8.46
CA THR A 31 7.71 -13.42 8.83
C THR A 31 8.29 -14.09 10.07
N LYS A 32 7.47 -14.89 10.74
CA LYS A 32 7.92 -15.69 11.89
C LYS A 32 9.17 -16.50 11.54
N PRO A 33 10.08 -16.70 12.50
CA PRO A 33 11.18 -17.63 12.34
C PRO A 33 10.64 -19.02 12.01
N SER A 34 11.14 -19.61 10.95
CA SER A 34 10.91 -21.01 10.59
C SER A 34 12.14 -21.53 9.87
N ASP A 35 12.34 -22.84 9.84
CA ASP A 35 13.48 -23.47 9.15
C ASP A 35 13.57 -23.13 7.65
N LYS A 36 12.47 -22.65 7.09
CA LYS A 36 12.37 -22.21 5.69
C LYS A 36 12.62 -20.72 5.48
N ASN A 37 12.71 -19.92 6.55
CA ASN A 37 12.91 -18.47 6.44
C ASN A 37 14.40 -18.11 6.65
N LYS A 38 15.16 -18.14 5.56
CA LYS A 38 16.59 -17.81 5.56
C LYS A 38 16.88 -16.37 6.03
N ALA A 39 16.02 -15.41 5.70
CA ALA A 39 16.18 -14.01 6.11
C ALA A 39 16.04 -13.85 7.62
N ALA A 40 15.07 -14.51 8.24
CA ALA A 40 14.90 -14.53 9.69
C ALA A 40 16.08 -15.20 10.40
N ALA A 41 16.58 -16.32 9.86
CA ALA A 41 17.75 -17.01 10.42
C ALA A 41 19.02 -16.15 10.33
N GLU A 42 19.24 -15.47 9.21
CA GLU A 42 20.37 -14.56 9.04
C GLU A 42 20.29 -13.35 10.00
N PHE A 43 19.10 -12.76 10.15
CA PHE A 43 18.88 -11.67 11.10
C PHE A 43 19.21 -12.06 12.55
N LEU A 44 18.75 -13.21 13.01
CA LEU A 44 19.03 -13.70 14.38
C LEU A 44 20.52 -13.93 14.61
N LYS A 45 21.28 -14.24 13.55
CA LYS A 45 22.72 -14.47 13.61
C LYS A 45 23.52 -13.16 13.53
N THR A 46 23.18 -12.28 12.60
CA THR A 46 23.99 -11.11 12.23
C THR A 46 23.43 -9.79 12.76
N GLY A 47 22.15 -9.73 13.14
CA GLY A 47 21.42 -8.49 13.41
C GLY A 47 21.02 -7.72 12.15
N ILE A 48 21.22 -8.30 10.95
CA ILE A 48 20.89 -7.69 9.67
C ILE A 48 19.81 -8.51 8.97
N TYR A 49 18.65 -7.91 8.76
CA TYR A 49 17.54 -8.52 8.03
C TYR A 49 17.63 -8.14 6.56
N PRO A 50 17.93 -9.08 5.65
CA PRO A 50 17.98 -8.79 4.22
C PRO A 50 16.59 -8.53 3.67
N ALA A 51 16.48 -7.70 2.64
CA ALA A 51 15.23 -7.51 1.93
C ALA A 51 14.72 -8.81 1.31
N THR A 52 13.42 -8.96 1.25
CA THR A 52 12.75 -10.09 0.59
C THR A 52 12.74 -9.90 -0.92
N TYR A 53 12.74 -8.64 -1.36
CA TYR A 53 12.81 -8.23 -2.75
C TYR A 53 13.78 -7.06 -2.88
N GLY A 54 14.63 -7.10 -3.92
CA GLY A 54 15.71 -6.12 -4.12
C GLY A 54 16.90 -6.34 -3.18
N GLU A 55 17.98 -5.63 -3.43
CA GLU A 55 19.18 -5.64 -2.59
C GLU A 55 19.05 -4.54 -1.54
N ALA A 56 18.81 -4.91 -0.29
CA ALA A 56 18.70 -3.95 0.81
C ALA A 56 18.80 -4.65 2.16
N SER A 57 19.01 -3.88 3.22
CA SER A 57 19.13 -4.39 4.58
C SER A 57 18.37 -3.53 5.59
N LEU A 58 17.95 -4.18 6.68
CA LEU A 58 17.40 -3.54 7.88
C LEU A 58 18.23 -3.98 9.08
N SER A 59 18.67 -3.03 9.90
CA SER A 59 19.43 -3.32 11.12
C SER A 59 19.06 -2.36 12.26
N PHE A 60 19.28 -2.79 13.49
CA PHE A 60 19.16 -1.94 14.67
C PHE A 60 20.55 -1.42 15.09
N ILE A 61 20.65 -0.13 15.32
CA ILE A 61 21.93 0.52 15.63
C ILE A 61 21.88 1.10 17.04
N HIS A 62 22.73 0.58 17.90
CA HIS A 62 23.01 1.08 19.26
C HIS A 62 24.47 1.54 19.34
N LYS A 63 24.71 2.77 19.85
CA LYS A 63 26.07 3.34 19.97
C LYS A 63 26.92 3.21 18.69
N LYS A 64 26.30 3.47 17.53
CA LYS A 64 26.90 3.42 16.17
C LYS A 64 27.36 2.03 15.71
N ARG A 65 26.86 0.94 16.29
CA ARG A 65 27.16 -0.45 15.90
C ARG A 65 25.86 -1.21 15.70
N VAL A 66 25.86 -2.18 14.79
CA VAL A 66 24.77 -3.14 14.69
C VAL A 66 24.65 -3.87 16.01
N ALA A 67 23.48 -3.80 16.60
CA ALA A 67 23.19 -4.38 17.90
C ALA A 67 22.30 -5.63 17.76
N LYS A 68 22.34 -6.46 18.79
CA LYS A 68 21.49 -7.65 18.86
C LYS A 68 20.02 -7.24 18.87
N SER A 69 19.26 -7.88 18.01
CA SER A 69 17.82 -7.74 17.88
C SER A 69 17.16 -9.10 17.74
N THR A 70 15.86 -9.17 17.97
CA THR A 70 15.09 -10.42 17.96
C THR A 70 13.91 -10.32 17.02
N LEU A 71 13.22 -11.43 16.79
CA LEU A 71 11.92 -11.45 16.11
C LEU A 71 10.84 -11.78 17.14
N ASN A 72 9.77 -11.01 17.16
CA ASN A 72 8.61 -11.34 18.01
C ASN A 72 7.77 -12.46 17.38
N ASP A 73 6.77 -12.95 18.12
CA ASP A 73 5.90 -14.08 17.69
C ASP A 73 5.16 -13.79 16.39
N LYS A 74 5.03 -12.54 15.97
CA LYS A 74 4.39 -12.13 14.71
C LYS A 74 5.37 -11.90 13.58
N GLY A 75 6.69 -12.05 13.85
CA GLY A 75 7.77 -11.88 12.87
C GLY A 75 8.33 -10.47 12.76
N GLY A 76 7.87 -9.50 13.56
CA GLY A 76 8.43 -8.16 13.60
C GLY A 76 9.85 -8.14 14.20
N ALA A 77 10.77 -7.38 13.61
CA ALA A 77 12.11 -7.18 14.15
C ALA A 77 12.04 -6.24 15.36
N GLN A 78 12.60 -6.68 16.49
CA GLN A 78 12.42 -6.06 17.80
C GLN A 78 13.76 -5.83 18.49
N ALA A 79 13.91 -4.67 19.13
CA ALA A 79 15.09 -4.33 19.93
C ALA A 79 14.73 -3.42 21.10
N GLU A 80 15.51 -3.53 22.18
CA GLU A 80 15.52 -2.57 23.28
C GLU A 80 16.26 -1.31 22.81
N SER A 81 15.61 -0.16 22.93
CA SER A 81 16.05 1.10 22.38
C SER A 81 16.09 2.19 23.45
N VAL A 82 17.07 3.05 23.37
CA VAL A 82 17.21 4.26 24.17
C VAL A 82 17.42 5.47 23.26
N LYS A 83 17.38 6.67 23.82
CA LYS A 83 17.60 7.91 23.06
C LYS A 83 18.84 7.84 22.16
N GLY A 84 18.63 8.16 20.90
CA GLY A 84 19.68 8.16 19.87
C GLY A 84 19.88 6.84 19.14
N ASP A 85 19.32 5.75 19.62
CA ASP A 85 19.28 4.49 18.89
C ASP A 85 18.31 4.56 17.72
N TYR A 86 18.53 3.74 16.69
CA TYR A 86 17.70 3.79 15.50
C TYR A 86 17.64 2.48 14.73
N TRP A 87 16.52 2.27 14.06
CA TRP A 87 16.41 1.30 12.98
C TRP A 87 16.90 1.93 11.68
N LEU A 88 17.77 1.23 10.98
CA LEU A 88 18.42 1.65 9.75
C LEU A 88 17.93 0.77 8.59
N PHE A 89 17.40 1.40 7.56
CA PHE A 89 17.00 0.81 6.30
C PHE A 89 17.98 1.30 5.23
N GLU A 90 18.65 0.39 4.54
CA GLU A 90 19.64 0.73 3.52
C GLU A 90 19.39 -0.05 2.23
N MET A 91 19.44 0.64 1.11
CA MET A 91 19.36 0.08 -0.23
C MET A 91 20.57 0.57 -1.03
N PRO A 92 21.40 -0.35 -1.56
CA PRO A 92 22.48 0.04 -2.50
C PRO A 92 21.90 0.83 -3.67
N ALA A 93 22.62 1.87 -4.05
CA ALA A 93 22.20 2.78 -5.10
C ALA A 93 23.37 3.12 -6.01
N GLU A 94 23.15 3.04 -7.31
CA GLU A 94 24.14 3.41 -8.32
C GLU A 94 23.44 4.17 -9.44
N ASN A 95 24.09 5.28 -9.88
CA ASN A 95 23.59 6.15 -10.94
C ASN A 95 22.14 6.64 -10.73
N ILE A 96 21.83 7.09 -9.49
CA ILE A 96 20.54 7.67 -9.16
C ILE A 96 20.62 9.19 -9.33
N PRO A 97 19.89 9.79 -10.28
CA PRO A 97 19.95 11.22 -10.54
C PRO A 97 19.50 12.09 -9.35
N ALA A 98 20.01 13.31 -9.28
CA ALA A 98 19.41 14.35 -8.45
C ALA A 98 17.94 14.57 -8.88
N GLY A 99 17.09 14.95 -7.94
CA GLY A 99 15.66 15.11 -8.22
C GLY A 99 14.83 13.80 -8.17
N THR A 100 15.50 12.62 -8.10
CA THR A 100 14.78 11.36 -7.86
C THR A 100 13.98 11.45 -6.57
N VAL A 101 12.71 11.06 -6.62
CA VAL A 101 11.88 10.93 -5.44
C VAL A 101 12.04 9.52 -4.87
N VAL A 102 12.26 9.44 -3.56
CA VAL A 102 12.32 8.17 -2.85
C VAL A 102 11.17 8.08 -1.87
N ASP A 103 10.28 7.15 -2.11
CA ASP A 103 9.22 6.78 -1.19
C ASP A 103 9.74 5.77 -0.18
N PHE A 104 9.49 6.03 1.08
CA PHE A 104 9.79 5.12 2.18
C PHE A 104 8.55 4.86 3.01
N TRP A 105 8.31 3.59 3.33
CA TRP A 105 7.21 3.17 4.15
C TRP A 105 7.59 2.05 5.11
N THR A 106 7.18 2.20 6.37
CA THR A 106 7.41 1.22 7.43
C THR A 106 6.28 1.23 8.46
N GLN A 107 6.30 0.27 9.37
CA GLN A 107 5.41 0.24 10.53
C GLN A 107 6.21 0.12 11.81
N LEU A 108 5.74 0.80 12.84
CA LEU A 108 6.39 0.87 14.13
C LEU A 108 5.41 0.58 15.25
N ASN A 109 5.83 -0.30 16.15
CA ASN A 109 5.22 -0.52 17.46
C ASN A 109 6.24 -0.27 18.55
N THR A 110 5.74 0.16 19.71
CA THR A 110 6.55 0.35 20.90
C THR A 110 5.92 -0.31 22.12
N SER A 111 6.72 -0.66 23.10
CA SER A 111 6.28 -1.10 24.42
C SER A 111 7.09 -0.37 25.48
N PRO A 112 6.48 0.13 26.56
CA PRO A 112 5.05 0.02 26.91
C PRO A 112 4.13 0.83 25.95
N THR A 113 2.88 0.42 25.83
CA THR A 113 1.92 0.91 24.82
C THR A 113 1.02 2.04 25.28
N GLU A 114 1.11 2.47 26.53
CA GLU A 114 0.14 3.39 27.16
C GLU A 114 0.42 4.86 26.88
N GLU A 115 1.61 5.18 26.38
CA GLU A 115 2.07 6.54 26.12
C GLU A 115 2.41 6.77 24.65
N ASN A 116 2.42 8.03 24.25
CA ASN A 116 2.93 8.44 22.95
C ASN A 116 4.45 8.48 23.00
N HIS A 117 5.10 7.73 22.11
CA HIS A 117 6.54 7.70 21.99
C HIS A 117 6.99 8.41 20.72
N ARG A 118 8.12 9.10 20.82
CA ARG A 118 8.54 10.06 19.80
C ARG A 118 9.77 9.58 19.06
N PHE A 119 9.70 9.70 17.73
CA PHE A 119 10.76 9.32 16.80
C PHE A 119 11.01 10.40 15.76
N ALA A 120 12.22 10.48 15.26
CA ALA A 120 12.58 11.20 14.06
C ALA A 120 12.82 10.24 12.91
N LEU A 121 12.10 10.40 11.81
CA LEU A 121 12.40 9.76 10.55
C LEU A 121 13.35 10.67 9.76
N GLU A 122 14.51 10.15 9.44
CA GLU A 122 15.58 10.90 8.78
C GLU A 122 16.10 10.09 7.58
N TYR A 123 16.55 10.79 6.56
CA TYR A 123 17.18 10.19 5.39
C TYR A 123 18.64 10.66 5.22
N LEU A 124 19.44 9.87 4.53
CA LEU A 124 20.84 10.18 4.30
C LEU A 124 21.00 11.01 3.01
N ASP A 125 21.43 12.25 3.13
CA ASP A 125 21.82 13.12 2.00
C ASP A 125 23.34 13.30 1.97
N GLY A 126 24.01 12.53 1.14
CA GLY A 126 25.45 12.44 1.10
C GLY A 126 26.04 11.84 2.37
N LYS A 127 26.56 12.67 3.28
CA LYS A 127 27.11 12.26 4.58
C LYS A 127 26.30 12.76 5.77
N LYS A 128 25.19 13.46 5.52
CA LYS A 128 24.36 14.08 6.56
C LYS A 128 23.01 13.42 6.66
N TRP A 129 22.56 13.20 7.86
CA TRP A 129 21.18 12.82 8.14
C TRP A 129 20.31 14.08 8.17
N LEU A 130 19.29 14.12 7.34
CA LEU A 130 18.31 15.18 7.27
C LEU A 130 16.94 14.65 7.68
N PRO A 131 16.08 15.47 8.30
CA PRO A 131 14.71 15.06 8.57
C PRO A 131 13.96 14.77 7.27
N ALA A 132 13.26 13.65 7.21
CA ALA A 132 12.39 13.31 6.09
C ALA A 132 11.10 14.15 6.07
N MET A 133 10.73 14.68 7.24
CA MET A 133 9.64 15.64 7.45
C MET A 133 10.07 16.67 8.49
N PRO A 134 9.43 17.87 8.56
CA PRO A 134 9.75 18.86 9.56
C PRO A 134 9.71 18.28 10.99
N LEU A 135 10.74 18.58 11.79
CA LEU A 135 10.81 18.20 13.18
C LEU A 135 9.96 19.17 14.04
N ASP A 136 9.34 18.64 15.06
CA ASP A 136 8.72 19.47 16.10
C ASP A 136 9.75 19.98 17.11
N LYS A 137 9.25 20.70 18.13
CA LYS A 137 10.07 21.31 19.19
C LYS A 137 10.91 20.29 19.99
N ASP A 138 10.48 19.03 20.03
CA ASP A 138 11.13 17.93 20.77
C ASP A 138 12.07 17.10 19.88
N GLY A 139 12.27 17.54 18.63
CA GLY A 139 13.19 16.92 17.68
C GLY A 139 12.67 15.64 17.03
N GLY A 140 11.35 15.37 17.12
CA GLY A 140 10.67 14.27 16.47
C GLY A 140 9.70 14.72 15.39
N ASN A 141 9.29 13.84 14.53
CA ASN A 141 8.23 14.08 13.54
C ASN A 141 7.20 12.96 13.51
N TYR A 142 7.38 11.94 14.32
CA TYR A 142 6.40 10.87 14.49
C TYR A 142 6.11 10.61 15.97
N THR A 143 4.85 10.33 16.23
CA THR A 143 4.38 9.88 17.53
C THR A 143 3.80 8.50 17.37
N THR A 144 4.27 7.55 18.16
CA THR A 144 3.68 6.21 18.20
C THR A 144 2.71 6.14 19.36
N THR A 145 1.49 5.73 19.07
CA THR A 145 0.58 5.26 20.10
C THR A 145 0.29 3.82 19.77
N THR A 146 0.51 2.92 20.69
CA THR A 146 0.52 1.54 20.24
C THR A 146 -0.28 0.65 21.13
N SER A 147 -1.21 -0.01 20.51
CA SER A 147 -1.52 -1.38 20.84
C SER A 147 -0.98 -2.25 19.71
N ASP A 148 -0.62 -3.49 19.98
CA ASP A 148 -0.29 -4.49 18.95
C ASP A 148 -1.32 -4.58 17.83
N LYS A 149 -2.52 -4.07 18.08
CA LYS A 149 -3.63 -4.07 17.12
C LYS A 149 -3.60 -2.90 16.14
N HIS A 150 -2.89 -1.82 16.46
CA HIS A 150 -2.88 -0.58 15.68
C HIS A 150 -1.48 0.00 15.57
N PRO A 151 -0.56 -0.64 14.83
CA PRO A 151 0.79 -0.11 14.62
C PRO A 151 0.72 1.22 13.90
N ARG A 152 1.60 2.15 14.28
CA ARG A 152 1.76 3.40 13.52
C ARG A 152 2.43 3.08 12.19
N ARG A 153 1.79 3.48 11.10
CA ARG A 153 2.39 3.48 9.78
C ARG A 153 3.15 4.77 9.61
N LEU A 154 4.39 4.66 9.16
CA LEU A 154 5.27 5.77 8.88
C LEU A 154 5.54 5.77 7.39
N TRP A 155 5.24 6.88 6.78
CA TRP A 155 5.45 7.06 5.36
C TRP A 155 6.02 8.45 5.09
N CYS A 156 6.94 8.55 4.14
CA CYS A 156 7.43 9.81 3.62
C CYS A 156 7.90 9.64 2.18
N ALA A 157 7.92 10.73 1.45
CA ALA A 157 8.60 10.88 0.20
C ALA A 157 9.65 11.98 0.33
N ILE A 158 10.86 11.71 -0.14
CA ILE A 158 11.93 12.71 -0.18
C ILE A 158 12.40 12.89 -1.63
N ARG A 159 12.87 14.08 -1.94
CA ARG A 159 13.54 14.36 -3.20
C ARG A 159 15.05 14.46 -2.96
N LEU A 160 15.83 13.62 -3.64
CA LEU A 160 17.30 13.65 -3.52
C LEU A 160 17.83 14.98 -4.04
N SER A 161 18.61 15.68 -3.23
CA SER A 161 19.22 16.96 -3.61
C SER A 161 20.41 16.79 -4.54
N LYS A 162 21.02 15.60 -4.55
CA LYS A 162 22.23 15.27 -5.31
C LYS A 162 22.14 13.90 -5.95
N GLU A 163 22.88 13.75 -7.05
CA GLU A 163 23.12 12.45 -7.67
C GLU A 163 23.84 11.50 -6.71
N ILE A 164 23.42 10.23 -6.68
CA ILE A 164 24.16 9.14 -6.05
C ILE A 164 24.85 8.33 -7.15
N LYS A 165 26.13 8.60 -7.40
CA LYS A 165 26.92 7.84 -8.38
C LYS A 165 27.12 6.39 -7.93
N LYS A 166 27.50 6.19 -6.66
CA LYS A 166 27.61 4.90 -5.99
C LYS A 166 27.54 5.10 -4.49
N GLY A 167 26.64 4.38 -3.82
CA GLY A 167 26.40 4.50 -2.37
C GLY A 167 25.15 3.79 -1.94
N ASN A 168 24.50 4.33 -0.92
CA ASN A 168 23.22 3.81 -0.40
C ASN A 168 22.18 4.93 -0.36
N ILE A 169 20.94 4.57 -0.64
CA ILE A 169 19.77 5.30 -0.15
C ILE A 169 19.46 4.72 1.21
N ALA A 170 19.38 5.59 2.22
CA ALA A 170 19.16 5.13 3.59
C ALA A 170 18.17 6.01 4.34
N PHE A 171 17.32 5.35 5.14
CA PHE A 171 16.45 5.97 6.11
C PHE A 171 16.76 5.42 7.49
N ARG A 172 16.63 6.27 8.51
CA ARG A 172 16.69 5.81 9.88
C ARG A 172 15.51 6.34 10.69
N LEU A 173 15.00 5.49 11.55
CA LEU A 173 13.98 5.81 12.52
C LEU A 173 14.65 5.89 13.89
N ARG A 174 14.88 7.10 14.38
CA ARG A 174 15.66 7.38 15.58
C ARG A 174 14.77 7.75 16.75
N GLN A 175 14.98 7.10 17.90
CA GLN A 175 14.33 7.48 19.14
C GLN A 175 14.88 8.82 19.66
N VAL A 176 13.96 9.75 20.01
CA VAL A 176 14.33 11.10 20.47
C VAL A 176 14.13 11.32 21.96
N GLU A 177 13.37 10.49 22.64
CA GLU A 177 13.10 10.58 24.07
C GLU A 177 14.05 9.73 24.94
N ASP A 178 14.26 10.12 26.18
CA ASP A 178 15.21 9.46 27.10
C ASP A 178 14.66 8.20 27.79
N LYS A 179 13.46 7.75 27.46
CA LYS A 179 12.82 6.59 28.06
C LYS A 179 13.24 5.31 27.32
N PRO A 180 13.67 4.26 28.02
CA PRO A 180 13.91 2.96 27.41
C PRO A 180 12.61 2.36 26.84
N LEU A 181 12.66 1.86 25.61
CA LEU A 181 11.52 1.31 24.90
C LEU A 181 11.89 0.00 24.21
N THR A 182 10.97 -0.95 24.17
CA THR A 182 11.03 -2.02 23.18
C THR A 182 10.44 -1.52 21.88
N VAL A 183 11.24 -1.40 20.83
CA VAL A 183 10.83 -0.90 19.52
C VAL A 183 10.77 -2.04 18.53
N THR A 184 9.61 -2.21 17.91
CA THR A 184 9.38 -3.26 16.90
C THR A 184 9.08 -2.62 15.55
N VAL A 185 9.92 -2.90 14.56
CA VAL A 185 9.62 -2.69 13.16
C VAL A 185 8.82 -3.90 12.68
N HIS A 186 7.61 -3.65 12.23
CA HIS A 186 6.61 -4.69 12.17
C HIS A 186 5.93 -4.77 10.81
N ASN A 187 5.71 -6.01 10.36
CA ASN A 187 4.73 -6.33 9.35
C ASN A 187 3.58 -7.11 10.03
N PRO A 188 2.43 -6.48 10.35
CA PRO A 188 1.38 -7.14 11.14
C PRO A 188 0.63 -8.21 10.37
N SER A 189 0.89 -8.36 9.09
CA SER A 189 0.26 -9.42 8.29
C SER A 189 1.29 -10.12 7.41
N PRO A 190 1.43 -11.46 7.49
CA PRO A 190 2.23 -12.22 6.54
C PRO A 190 1.68 -12.13 5.10
N ARG A 191 0.64 -11.34 4.88
CA ARG A 191 -0.17 -11.30 3.67
C ARG A 191 -0.09 -9.99 2.89
N GLY A 192 0.91 -9.12 3.11
CA GLY A 192 1.11 -8.03 2.18
C GLY A 192 1.33 -6.62 2.69
N GLN A 193 1.61 -6.40 3.96
CA GLN A 193 2.11 -5.10 4.40
C GLN A 193 3.63 -5.12 4.35
N LEU A 194 4.18 -4.27 3.52
CA LEU A 194 5.60 -4.25 3.23
C LEU A 194 6.22 -3.05 3.90
N ASN A 195 7.38 -3.25 4.57
CA ASN A 195 8.31 -2.16 4.69
C ASN A 195 8.95 -2.03 3.31
N GLN A 196 8.92 -0.86 2.71
CA GLN A 196 9.44 -0.70 1.35
C GLN A 196 10.15 0.63 1.15
N MET A 197 11.04 0.63 0.19
CA MET A 197 11.74 1.78 -0.35
C MET A 197 11.68 1.71 -1.87
N VAL A 198 11.18 2.74 -2.53
CA VAL A 198 11.00 2.79 -3.99
C VAL A 198 11.58 4.10 -4.53
N CYS A 199 12.39 4.02 -5.57
CA CYS A 199 13.01 5.18 -6.21
C CYS A 199 12.35 5.48 -7.54
N TYR A 200 11.72 6.64 -7.64
CA TYR A 200 11.10 7.13 -8.86
C TYR A 200 12.07 8.08 -9.58
N LYS A 201 12.73 7.58 -10.63
CA LYS A 201 13.70 8.34 -11.43
C LYS A 201 12.99 9.19 -12.49
N ASN A 202 13.53 10.38 -12.76
CA ASN A 202 13.32 11.17 -13.98
C ASN A 202 11.88 11.54 -14.34
N VAL A 203 10.95 11.61 -13.38
CA VAL A 203 9.60 12.09 -13.66
C VAL A 203 9.44 13.51 -13.11
N GLU A 204 9.25 14.47 -13.98
CA GLU A 204 8.66 15.73 -13.60
C GLU A 204 7.16 15.49 -13.40
N ALA A 205 6.72 15.54 -12.17
CA ALA A 205 5.31 15.39 -11.87
C ALA A 205 4.54 16.56 -12.49
N ARG A 206 3.50 16.26 -13.26
CA ARG A 206 2.58 17.25 -13.84
C ARG A 206 1.74 17.92 -12.77
N ASP A 207 1.45 17.18 -11.71
CA ASP A 207 0.69 17.63 -10.56
C ASP A 207 1.10 16.86 -9.29
N THR A 208 0.64 17.35 -8.14
CA THR A 208 0.74 16.65 -6.86
C THR A 208 -0.63 16.71 -6.21
N LEU A 209 -1.27 15.54 -6.07
CA LEU A 209 -2.55 15.40 -5.40
C LEU A 209 -2.38 14.59 -4.12
N LYS A 210 -3.14 14.98 -3.08
CA LYS A 210 -3.12 14.33 -1.78
C LYS A 210 -4.32 13.41 -1.63
N TYR A 211 -4.05 12.16 -1.28
CA TYR A 211 -5.05 11.09 -1.17
C TYR A 211 -5.14 10.57 0.24
N LEU A 212 -6.36 10.27 0.67
CA LEU A 212 -6.64 9.53 1.89
C LEU A 212 -7.22 8.16 1.52
N PHE A 213 -6.67 7.09 2.10
CA PHE A 213 -7.25 5.75 2.00
C PHE A 213 -7.72 5.30 3.39
N ILE A 214 -9.03 5.14 3.53
CA ILE A 214 -9.68 4.59 4.72
C ILE A 214 -10.29 3.24 4.35
N GLY A 215 -9.86 2.17 5.04
CA GLY A 215 -10.33 0.84 4.72
C GLY A 215 -9.79 -0.24 5.65
N ASN A 216 -9.76 -1.45 5.15
CA ASN A 216 -9.35 -2.61 5.94
C ASN A 216 -8.41 -3.53 5.14
N SER A 217 -8.49 -4.85 5.33
CA SER A 217 -7.63 -5.79 4.63
C SER A 217 -7.77 -5.75 3.11
N TYR A 218 -8.90 -5.36 2.59
CA TYR A 218 -9.11 -5.20 1.15
C TYR A 218 -8.34 -4.02 0.57
N THR A 219 -7.94 -3.06 1.39
CA THR A 219 -7.05 -1.95 0.99
C THR A 219 -5.57 -2.28 1.23
N TYR A 220 -5.22 -2.99 2.31
CA TYR A 220 -3.79 -3.16 2.65
C TYR A 220 -3.11 -4.40 2.07
N TYR A 221 -3.82 -5.45 1.66
CA TYR A 221 -3.18 -6.60 1.04
C TYR A 221 -2.41 -6.15 -0.19
N HIS A 222 -1.15 -6.60 -0.30
CA HIS A 222 -0.21 -6.19 -1.35
C HIS A 222 -0.07 -4.68 -1.54
N THR A 223 -0.50 -3.88 -0.56
CA THR A 223 -0.31 -2.43 -0.53
C THR A 223 -0.90 -1.72 -1.76
N TYR A 224 -2.15 -2.01 -2.06
CA TYR A 224 -2.85 -1.42 -3.19
C TYR A 224 -2.63 0.11 -3.34
N PRO A 225 -2.67 0.95 -2.28
CA PRO A 225 -2.38 2.39 -2.42
C PRO A 225 -0.96 2.68 -2.92
N MET A 226 0.03 1.83 -2.63
CA MET A 226 1.39 2.01 -3.11
C MET A 226 1.55 1.59 -4.58
N ILE A 227 0.78 0.59 -5.03
CA ILE A 227 0.69 0.25 -6.45
C ILE A 227 0.04 1.40 -7.22
N PHE A 228 -1.00 2.01 -6.67
CA PHE A 228 -1.63 3.21 -7.21
C PHE A 228 -0.61 4.35 -7.38
N LYS A 229 0.18 4.66 -6.35
CA LYS A 229 1.26 5.65 -6.44
C LYS A 229 2.24 5.33 -7.56
N GLU A 230 2.66 4.08 -7.68
CA GLU A 230 3.60 3.66 -8.72
C GLU A 230 3.01 3.86 -10.12
N ILE A 231 1.75 3.48 -10.32
CA ILE A 231 1.03 3.72 -11.58
C ILE A 231 0.95 5.21 -11.87
N ALA A 232 0.46 6.02 -10.92
CA ALA A 232 0.34 7.46 -11.07
C ALA A 232 1.68 8.12 -11.42
N TRP A 233 2.77 7.70 -10.76
CA TRP A 233 4.09 8.23 -11.02
C TRP A 233 4.59 7.94 -12.44
N HIS A 234 4.40 6.72 -12.94
CA HIS A 234 4.79 6.37 -14.30
C HIS A 234 3.98 7.12 -15.37
N GLU A 235 2.80 7.58 -15.01
CA GLU A 235 1.95 8.44 -15.86
C GLU A 235 2.24 9.95 -15.67
N GLY A 236 3.21 10.31 -14.85
CA GLY A 236 3.65 11.69 -14.64
C GLY A 236 2.88 12.45 -13.56
N HIS A 237 2.23 11.74 -12.63
CA HIS A 237 1.49 12.32 -11.51
C HIS A 237 2.13 11.93 -10.17
N TYR A 238 2.25 12.86 -9.24
CA TYR A 238 2.72 12.55 -7.89
C TYR A 238 1.54 12.41 -6.94
N ALA A 239 1.34 11.18 -6.46
CA ALA A 239 0.30 10.87 -5.49
C ALA A 239 0.86 10.86 -4.06
N ASP A 240 0.44 11.84 -3.24
CA ASP A 240 0.73 11.90 -1.82
C ASP A 240 -0.35 11.16 -1.04
N CYS A 241 -0.06 9.95 -0.55
CA CYS A 241 -1.07 9.05 0.00
C CYS A 241 -0.95 8.92 1.52
N ASP A 242 -1.95 9.40 2.25
CA ASP A 242 -2.17 9.05 3.64
C ASP A 242 -3.07 7.81 3.74
N ILE A 243 -2.74 6.91 4.64
CA ILE A 243 -3.40 5.62 4.74
C ILE A 243 -3.77 5.34 6.19
N PHE A 244 -5.05 5.12 6.48
CA PHE A 244 -5.47 4.53 7.74
C PHE A 244 -6.35 3.30 7.48
N ILE A 245 -5.76 2.13 7.68
CA ILE A 245 -6.38 0.83 7.42
C ILE A 245 -6.18 -0.09 8.61
N SER A 246 -7.23 -0.83 8.98
CA SER A 246 -7.17 -1.81 10.06
C SER A 246 -7.98 -3.05 9.69
N GLY A 247 -7.42 -4.24 9.96
CA GLY A 247 -8.03 -5.50 9.56
C GLY A 247 -9.46 -5.67 10.07
N GLY A 248 -10.40 -5.90 9.15
CA GLY A 248 -11.82 -6.12 9.47
C GLY A 248 -12.60 -4.88 9.90
N TYR A 249 -12.03 -3.67 9.82
CA TYR A 249 -12.74 -2.45 10.19
C TYR A 249 -13.88 -2.15 9.23
N THR A 250 -14.99 -1.68 9.84
CA THR A 250 -16.12 -1.07 9.18
C THR A 250 -16.00 0.45 9.25
N MET A 251 -16.80 1.21 8.49
CA MET A 251 -16.86 2.68 8.64
C MET A 251 -17.23 3.07 10.06
N LYS A 252 -18.15 2.34 10.72
CA LYS A 252 -18.47 2.53 12.14
C LYS A 252 -17.23 2.39 13.04
N ALA A 253 -16.41 1.39 12.81
CA ALA A 253 -15.17 1.19 13.58
C ALA A 253 -14.17 2.32 13.36
N HIS A 254 -14.01 2.80 12.13
CA HIS A 254 -13.18 3.97 11.81
C HIS A 254 -13.67 5.24 12.50
N LEU A 255 -14.98 5.52 12.49
CA LEU A 255 -15.58 6.66 13.16
C LEU A 255 -15.37 6.62 14.69
N SER A 256 -15.34 5.43 15.28
CA SER A 256 -15.09 5.24 16.72
C SER A 256 -13.60 5.30 17.08
N ASN A 257 -12.70 5.09 16.14
CA ASN A 257 -11.27 5.02 16.38
C ASN A 257 -10.63 6.41 16.36
N LYS A 258 -10.00 6.81 17.49
CA LYS A 258 -9.38 8.13 17.63
C LYS A 258 -8.27 8.42 16.62
N TYR A 259 -7.53 7.41 16.19
CA TYR A 259 -6.42 7.56 15.23
C TYR A 259 -6.92 7.70 13.81
N SER A 260 -7.95 6.95 13.45
CA SER A 260 -8.63 7.11 12.15
C SER A 260 -9.18 8.54 12.01
N ARG A 261 -9.86 9.03 13.06
CA ARG A 261 -10.37 10.41 13.09
C ARG A 261 -9.24 11.45 13.02
N ALA A 262 -8.09 11.20 13.67
CA ALA A 262 -6.95 12.11 13.62
C ALA A 262 -6.40 12.25 12.20
N VAL A 263 -6.24 11.14 11.46
CA VAL A 263 -5.79 11.18 10.06
C VAL A 263 -6.79 11.91 9.17
N VAL A 264 -8.08 11.67 9.32
CA VAL A 264 -9.12 12.42 8.60
C VAL A 264 -9.05 13.92 8.93
N ALA A 265 -8.80 14.26 10.22
CA ALA A 265 -8.72 15.64 10.68
C ALA A 265 -7.42 16.37 10.26
N GLU A 266 -6.39 15.68 9.80
CA GLU A 266 -5.21 16.32 9.18
C GLU A 266 -5.60 17.15 7.98
N GLY A 267 -6.59 16.70 7.20
CA GLY A 267 -7.21 17.47 6.13
C GLY A 267 -6.29 17.72 4.92
N GLY A 268 -6.75 18.61 4.04
CA GLY A 268 -6.00 19.00 2.84
C GLY A 268 -5.98 17.94 1.74
N TYR A 269 -6.85 16.95 1.80
CA TYR A 269 -6.96 15.90 0.78
C TYR A 269 -7.70 16.41 -0.46
N ASP A 270 -7.29 15.93 -1.64
CA ASP A 270 -8.00 16.10 -2.90
C ASP A 270 -9.00 14.98 -3.14
N TYR A 271 -8.67 13.76 -2.69
CA TYR A 271 -9.52 12.58 -2.80
C TYR A 271 -9.46 11.76 -1.51
N ALA A 272 -10.58 11.12 -1.17
CA ALA A 272 -10.66 10.18 -0.05
C ALA A 272 -11.34 8.89 -0.49
N PHE A 273 -10.57 7.80 -0.60
CA PHE A 273 -11.08 6.46 -0.90
C PHE A 273 -11.64 5.84 0.38
N LEU A 274 -12.89 5.42 0.33
CA LEU A 274 -13.64 4.87 1.45
C LEU A 274 -14.06 3.44 1.11
N GLN A 275 -13.47 2.46 1.79
CA GLN A 275 -13.73 1.04 1.60
C GLN A 275 -14.27 0.45 2.90
N ASP A 276 -15.54 0.06 2.92
CA ASP A 276 -16.17 -0.60 4.08
C ASP A 276 -15.84 -2.10 4.12
N GLN A 277 -16.19 -2.77 5.20
CA GLN A 277 -15.92 -4.19 5.39
C GLN A 277 -16.70 -5.02 4.36
N SER A 278 -16.05 -6.01 3.78
CA SER A 278 -16.49 -6.75 2.58
C SER A 278 -17.88 -7.41 2.64
N ILE A 279 -18.41 -7.66 3.85
CA ILE A 279 -19.72 -8.29 4.05
C ILE A 279 -20.78 -7.26 4.41
N GLN A 280 -20.39 -6.17 5.05
CA GLN A 280 -21.37 -5.21 5.59
C GLN A 280 -22.30 -4.66 4.50
N PRO A 281 -21.85 -4.21 3.32
CA PRO A 281 -22.76 -3.70 2.30
C PRO A 281 -23.83 -4.71 1.85
N LEU A 282 -23.56 -6.02 1.94
CA LEU A 282 -24.54 -7.07 1.62
C LEU A 282 -25.74 -7.07 2.59
N LEU A 283 -25.52 -6.62 3.82
CA LEU A 283 -26.52 -6.59 4.89
C LEU A 283 -27.35 -5.30 4.93
N ASN A 284 -27.06 -4.33 4.06
CA ASN A 284 -27.77 -3.06 4.03
C ASN A 284 -29.27 -3.26 3.86
N GLY A 285 -30.07 -2.63 4.74
CA GLY A 285 -31.52 -2.74 4.77
C GLY A 285 -32.07 -4.08 5.31
N THR A 286 -31.22 -4.95 5.86
CA THR A 286 -31.65 -6.17 6.56
C THR A 286 -31.72 -5.94 8.07
N PRO A 287 -32.34 -6.89 8.84
CA PRO A 287 -32.30 -6.84 10.31
C PRO A 287 -30.90 -6.85 10.94
N ASP A 288 -29.86 -7.27 10.20
CA ASP A 288 -28.46 -7.28 10.65
C ASP A 288 -27.67 -6.06 10.13
N ASP A 289 -28.36 -5.08 9.54
CA ASP A 289 -27.74 -3.81 9.15
C ASP A 289 -27.24 -3.05 10.38
N SER A 290 -25.95 -2.81 10.43
CA SER A 290 -25.30 -2.07 11.52
C SER A 290 -25.29 -0.55 11.33
N GLY A 291 -26.12 -0.03 10.44
CA GLY A 291 -26.14 1.37 10.02
C GLY A 291 -25.07 1.67 8.96
N ILE A 292 -24.96 0.81 7.96
CA ILE A 292 -23.91 0.82 6.94
C ILE A 292 -23.89 2.14 6.20
N THR A 293 -25.00 2.47 5.54
CA THR A 293 -25.16 3.72 4.78
C THR A 293 -25.02 4.97 5.67
N GLU A 294 -25.57 4.93 6.88
CA GLU A 294 -25.45 6.05 7.85
C GLU A 294 -23.99 6.28 8.24
N ASN A 295 -23.23 5.23 8.52
CA ASN A 295 -21.82 5.36 8.90
C ASN A 295 -20.93 5.79 7.72
N MET A 296 -21.23 5.36 6.50
CA MET A 296 -20.58 5.85 5.29
C MET A 296 -20.84 7.35 5.12
N GLY A 297 -22.10 7.79 5.26
CA GLY A 297 -22.46 9.22 5.23
C GLY A 297 -21.71 10.06 6.26
N LYS A 298 -21.64 9.60 7.53
CA LYS A 298 -20.89 10.26 8.58
C LYS A 298 -19.40 10.37 8.27
N MET A 299 -18.80 9.34 7.65
CA MET A 299 -17.38 9.40 7.25
C MET A 299 -17.18 10.45 6.14
N ILE A 300 -18.06 10.48 5.15
CA ILE A 300 -18.04 11.47 4.07
C ILE A 300 -18.16 12.89 4.63
N GLU A 301 -19.05 13.11 5.61
CA GLU A 301 -19.18 14.38 6.32
C GLU A 301 -17.89 14.79 7.02
N GLN A 302 -17.20 13.86 7.70
CA GLN A 302 -15.91 14.14 8.33
C GLN A 302 -14.84 14.50 7.28
N VAL A 303 -14.78 13.79 6.15
CA VAL A 303 -13.87 14.13 5.06
C VAL A 303 -14.15 15.54 4.54
N ARG A 304 -15.39 15.86 4.20
CA ARG A 304 -15.80 17.17 3.70
C ARG A 304 -15.57 18.31 4.71
N LYS A 305 -15.71 18.01 6.01
CA LYS A 305 -15.45 18.97 7.09
C LYS A 305 -13.98 19.39 7.13
N TYR A 306 -13.05 18.46 7.04
CA TYR A 306 -11.62 18.73 7.19
C TYR A 306 -10.90 18.94 5.85
N SER A 307 -11.50 18.51 4.76
CA SER A 307 -11.03 18.70 3.40
C SER A 307 -12.19 19.10 2.49
N PRO A 308 -12.65 20.38 2.55
CA PRO A 308 -13.83 20.83 1.82
C PRO A 308 -13.73 20.65 0.30
N GLN A 309 -12.52 20.64 -0.26
CA GLN A 309 -12.25 20.41 -1.69
C GLN A 309 -12.21 18.92 -2.06
N ALA A 310 -12.12 18.03 -1.06
CA ALA A 310 -11.94 16.61 -1.33
C ALA A 310 -13.15 16.00 -2.03
N LYS A 311 -12.88 15.13 -2.99
CA LYS A 311 -13.86 14.25 -3.60
C LYS A 311 -13.83 12.89 -2.89
N PRO A 312 -14.83 12.55 -2.07
CA PRO A 312 -14.95 11.20 -1.55
C PRO A 312 -15.20 10.21 -2.69
N VAL A 313 -14.59 9.04 -2.58
CA VAL A 313 -14.69 7.93 -3.55
C VAL A 313 -15.14 6.69 -2.81
N ILE A 314 -16.32 6.18 -3.09
CA ILE A 314 -16.80 4.91 -2.54
C ILE A 314 -16.27 3.77 -3.41
N GLU A 315 -15.64 2.78 -2.80
CA GLU A 315 -15.09 1.64 -3.52
C GLU A 315 -16.07 0.47 -3.56
N ILE A 316 -16.50 0.05 -4.76
CA ILE A 316 -17.17 -1.23 -4.95
C ILE A 316 -16.14 -2.34 -4.80
N THR A 317 -16.20 -3.07 -3.71
CA THR A 317 -15.35 -4.22 -3.48
C THR A 317 -15.84 -5.45 -4.27
N TRP A 318 -15.20 -6.59 -4.11
CA TRP A 318 -15.50 -7.83 -4.82
C TRP A 318 -16.12 -8.89 -3.90
N GLY A 319 -16.99 -9.70 -4.47
CA GLY A 319 -17.56 -10.87 -3.82
C GLY A 319 -16.50 -11.93 -3.52
N ARG A 320 -16.73 -12.77 -2.52
CA ARG A 320 -15.84 -13.89 -2.18
C ARG A 320 -15.86 -14.94 -3.29
N LYS A 321 -14.72 -15.55 -3.57
CA LYS A 321 -14.50 -16.42 -4.75
C LYS A 321 -15.52 -17.54 -4.91
N HIS A 322 -15.93 -18.11 -3.79
CA HIS A 322 -16.86 -19.24 -3.72
C HIS A 322 -18.10 -18.93 -2.87
N GLY A 323 -18.47 -17.66 -2.75
CA GLY A 323 -19.58 -17.26 -1.93
C GLY A 323 -19.44 -17.78 -0.49
N ASN A 324 -20.44 -18.53 -0.05
CA ASN A 324 -20.54 -19.11 1.27
C ASN A 324 -19.31 -19.88 1.77
N ASN A 325 -18.66 -20.67 0.92
CA ASN A 325 -17.54 -21.53 1.31
C ASN A 325 -16.32 -20.76 1.85
N ALA A 326 -16.29 -19.43 1.67
CA ALA A 326 -15.23 -18.57 2.15
C ALA A 326 -15.64 -17.68 3.34
N LEU A 327 -16.82 -17.85 3.91
CA LEU A 327 -17.35 -16.97 4.97
C LEU A 327 -16.81 -17.31 6.37
N GLY A 328 -16.44 -18.56 6.66
CA GLY A 328 -15.99 -18.99 7.99
C GLY A 328 -16.98 -18.58 9.09
N LYS A 329 -16.55 -17.73 10.03
CA LYS A 329 -17.40 -17.27 11.15
C LYS A 329 -18.73 -16.58 10.75
N TYR A 330 -18.92 -16.27 9.48
CA TYR A 330 -20.13 -15.65 8.93
C TYR A 330 -21.02 -16.66 8.19
N GLU A 331 -20.76 -17.95 8.33
CA GLU A 331 -21.47 -19.03 7.65
C GLU A 331 -22.99 -19.00 7.91
N TYR A 332 -23.40 -18.59 9.11
CA TYR A 332 -24.81 -18.39 9.48
C TYR A 332 -25.54 -17.37 8.58
N LEU A 333 -24.81 -16.44 7.93
CA LEU A 333 -25.41 -15.46 7.03
C LEU A 333 -25.95 -16.10 5.75
N LEU A 334 -25.40 -17.25 5.34
CA LEU A 334 -25.92 -17.96 4.19
C LEU A 334 -27.33 -18.53 4.49
N GLU A 335 -27.53 -19.12 5.67
CA GLU A 335 -28.82 -19.63 6.07
C GLU A 335 -29.85 -18.50 6.20
N LYS A 336 -29.42 -17.36 6.73
CA LYS A 336 -30.30 -16.21 6.98
C LYS A 336 -30.57 -15.38 5.74
N TYR A 337 -29.62 -15.25 4.84
CA TYR A 337 -29.69 -14.40 3.63
C TYR A 337 -29.13 -15.13 2.39
N PRO A 338 -29.71 -16.29 2.00
CA PRO A 338 -29.19 -17.05 0.87
C PRO A 338 -29.16 -16.25 -0.43
N GLN A 339 -30.08 -15.31 -0.62
CA GLN A 339 -30.16 -14.42 -1.78
C GLN A 339 -28.95 -13.50 -1.95
N PHE A 340 -28.10 -13.33 -0.92
CA PHE A 340 -26.90 -12.46 -0.98
C PHE A 340 -25.58 -13.23 -0.86
N PHE A 341 -25.60 -14.48 -0.38
CA PHE A 341 -24.38 -15.19 0.02
C PHE A 341 -24.16 -16.53 -0.68
N THR A 342 -25.01 -16.93 -1.63
CA THR A 342 -24.96 -18.26 -2.26
C THR A 342 -23.66 -18.46 -3.07
N ASP A 343 -23.30 -17.48 -3.87
CA ASP A 343 -22.12 -17.55 -4.74
C ASP A 343 -21.50 -16.17 -4.99
N TYR A 344 -20.45 -16.14 -5.81
CA TYR A 344 -19.77 -14.89 -6.17
C TYR A 344 -20.71 -13.90 -6.88
N GLU A 345 -21.47 -14.36 -7.89
CA GLU A 345 -22.28 -13.46 -8.73
C GLU A 345 -23.38 -12.80 -7.91
N THR A 346 -24.01 -13.54 -7.01
CA THR A 346 -25.01 -13.04 -6.07
C THR A 346 -24.44 -11.97 -5.13
N MET A 347 -23.28 -12.25 -4.51
CA MET A 347 -22.58 -11.29 -3.66
C MET A 347 -22.18 -10.05 -4.45
N GLN A 348 -21.60 -10.24 -5.65
CA GLN A 348 -21.12 -9.13 -6.46
C GLN A 348 -22.25 -8.23 -6.96
N ALA A 349 -23.38 -8.81 -7.37
CA ALA A 349 -24.54 -8.04 -7.78
C ALA A 349 -25.05 -7.13 -6.64
N ARG A 350 -25.12 -7.67 -5.42
CA ARG A 350 -25.56 -6.90 -4.24
C ARG A 350 -24.56 -5.80 -3.85
N LEU A 351 -23.26 -6.07 -3.91
CA LEU A 351 -22.24 -5.05 -3.67
C LEU A 351 -22.34 -3.88 -4.68
N ILE A 352 -22.55 -4.20 -5.95
CA ILE A 352 -22.72 -3.18 -6.99
C ILE A 352 -23.97 -2.35 -6.70
N GLU A 353 -25.09 -3.00 -6.42
CA GLU A 353 -26.37 -2.34 -6.13
C GLU A 353 -26.23 -1.35 -4.97
N VAL A 354 -25.78 -1.83 -3.81
CA VAL A 354 -25.73 -1.02 -2.58
C VAL A 354 -24.74 0.12 -2.68
N LEU A 355 -23.51 -0.16 -3.10
CA LEU A 355 -22.46 0.84 -3.10
C LEU A 355 -22.64 1.87 -4.23
N THR A 356 -23.32 1.51 -5.33
CA THR A 356 -23.74 2.48 -6.35
C THR A 356 -24.83 3.40 -5.79
N ALA A 357 -25.85 2.85 -5.12
CA ALA A 357 -26.88 3.65 -4.49
C ALA A 357 -26.34 4.60 -3.40
N GLU A 358 -25.35 4.16 -2.61
CA GLU A 358 -24.67 5.03 -1.63
C GLU A 358 -23.90 6.16 -2.33
N ALA A 359 -23.18 5.88 -3.41
CA ALA A 359 -22.44 6.90 -4.16
C ALA A 359 -23.39 7.96 -4.74
N GLU A 360 -24.53 7.53 -5.29
CA GLU A 360 -25.57 8.42 -5.79
C GLU A 360 -26.19 9.26 -4.67
N GLN A 361 -26.56 8.62 -3.55
CA GLN A 361 -27.17 9.27 -2.38
C GLN A 361 -26.30 10.38 -1.81
N PHE A 362 -24.99 10.15 -1.72
CA PHE A 362 -24.05 11.11 -1.12
C PHE A 362 -23.35 12.02 -2.14
N GLY A 363 -23.62 11.86 -3.44
CA GLY A 363 -22.98 12.62 -4.50
C GLY A 363 -21.45 12.48 -4.47
N THR A 364 -20.97 11.23 -4.47
CA THR A 364 -19.54 10.89 -4.43
C THR A 364 -19.09 10.29 -5.75
N GLU A 365 -17.78 10.24 -5.97
CA GLU A 365 -17.20 9.40 -7.01
C GLU A 365 -17.36 7.92 -6.62
N LEU A 366 -17.32 7.04 -7.62
CA LEU A 366 -17.41 5.59 -7.43
C LEU A 366 -16.16 4.93 -8.03
N SER A 367 -15.50 4.09 -7.25
CA SER A 367 -14.40 3.24 -7.73
C SER A 367 -14.94 1.84 -8.04
N PRO A 368 -15.20 1.50 -9.31
CA PRO A 368 -15.92 0.28 -9.70
C PRO A 368 -15.04 -0.97 -9.78
N VAL A 369 -14.19 -1.19 -8.77
CA VAL A 369 -13.24 -2.32 -8.72
C VAL A 369 -13.97 -3.65 -8.86
N GLY A 370 -15.10 -3.85 -8.16
CA GLY A 370 -15.87 -5.08 -8.22
C GLY A 370 -16.45 -5.36 -9.60
N ILE A 371 -16.75 -4.33 -10.40
CA ILE A 371 -17.19 -4.49 -11.79
C ILE A 371 -16.01 -4.98 -12.65
N ALA A 372 -14.85 -4.33 -12.55
CA ALA A 372 -13.63 -4.74 -13.22
C ALA A 372 -13.23 -6.17 -12.83
N TRP A 373 -13.37 -6.51 -11.55
CA TRP A 373 -13.11 -7.86 -11.03
C TRP A 373 -13.98 -8.93 -11.69
N ARG A 374 -15.27 -8.64 -11.83
CA ARG A 374 -16.23 -9.53 -12.51
C ARG A 374 -15.84 -9.79 -13.96
N ILE A 375 -15.44 -8.75 -14.68
CA ILE A 375 -14.99 -8.84 -16.08
C ILE A 375 -13.75 -9.74 -16.19
N VAL A 376 -12.72 -9.50 -15.39
CA VAL A 376 -11.50 -10.32 -15.39
C VAL A 376 -11.82 -11.78 -15.08
N ARG A 377 -12.65 -12.06 -14.09
CA ARG A 377 -13.07 -13.43 -13.75
C ARG A 377 -13.74 -14.16 -14.90
N ARG A 378 -14.49 -13.45 -15.75
CA ARG A 378 -15.19 -14.02 -16.90
C ARG A 378 -14.27 -14.22 -18.11
N GLU A 379 -13.44 -13.21 -18.40
CA GLU A 379 -12.63 -13.21 -19.61
C GLU A 379 -11.30 -13.93 -19.43
N ARG A 380 -10.66 -13.80 -18.27
CA ARG A 380 -9.34 -14.34 -17.98
C ARG A 380 -9.33 -15.06 -16.62
N PRO A 381 -10.05 -16.18 -16.49
CA PRO A 381 -10.10 -16.98 -15.25
C PRO A 381 -8.73 -17.57 -14.87
N ASP A 382 -7.76 -17.55 -15.78
CA ASP A 382 -6.35 -17.91 -15.57
C ASP A 382 -5.60 -16.85 -14.73
N ILE A 383 -6.06 -15.60 -14.69
CA ILE A 383 -5.50 -14.56 -13.81
C ILE A 383 -6.12 -14.71 -12.43
N GLU A 384 -5.36 -15.26 -11.49
CA GLU A 384 -5.84 -15.41 -10.11
C GLU A 384 -5.87 -14.04 -9.41
N LEU A 385 -7.09 -13.55 -9.13
CA LEU A 385 -7.32 -12.29 -8.44
C LEU A 385 -7.39 -12.44 -6.92
N TYR A 386 -7.55 -13.65 -6.41
CA TYR A 386 -7.70 -13.92 -4.99
C TYR A 386 -6.43 -14.47 -4.36
N TRP A 387 -6.26 -14.17 -3.10
CA TRP A 387 -5.31 -14.86 -2.24
C TRP A 387 -5.84 -16.27 -1.90
N LYS A 388 -4.97 -17.11 -1.29
CA LYS A 388 -5.31 -18.51 -0.94
C LYS A 388 -6.57 -18.67 -0.07
N ASP A 389 -7.00 -17.63 0.62
CA ASP A 389 -8.19 -17.64 1.47
C ASP A 389 -9.49 -17.37 0.70
N ALA A 390 -9.41 -17.23 -0.60
CA ALA A 390 -10.53 -17.06 -1.52
C ALA A 390 -11.42 -15.82 -1.24
N HIS A 391 -10.89 -14.82 -0.52
CA HIS A 391 -11.62 -13.57 -0.29
C HIS A 391 -10.71 -12.32 -0.36
N HIS A 392 -9.49 -12.34 0.16
CA HIS A 392 -8.57 -11.24 -0.03
C HIS A 392 -8.00 -11.25 -1.45
N GLN A 393 -7.54 -10.10 -1.89
CA GLN A 393 -6.90 -9.94 -3.19
C GLN A 393 -5.51 -10.59 -3.24
N SER A 394 -5.17 -11.13 -4.41
CA SER A 394 -3.82 -11.43 -4.83
C SER A 394 -3.07 -10.14 -5.21
N TYR A 395 -1.82 -10.26 -5.65
CA TYR A 395 -1.12 -9.11 -6.21
C TYR A 395 -1.77 -8.58 -7.49
N SER A 396 -2.26 -9.49 -8.37
CA SER A 396 -3.00 -9.09 -9.58
C SER A 396 -4.31 -8.38 -9.25
N GLY A 397 -5.03 -8.85 -8.21
CA GLY A 397 -6.24 -8.18 -7.72
C GLY A 397 -5.95 -6.79 -7.17
N SER A 398 -4.87 -6.62 -6.40
CA SER A 398 -4.44 -5.31 -5.89
C SER A 398 -4.00 -4.37 -7.01
N TYR A 399 -3.34 -4.89 -8.04
CA TYR A 399 -2.97 -4.12 -9.22
C TYR A 399 -4.21 -3.65 -10.00
N LEU A 400 -5.21 -4.53 -10.17
CA LEU A 400 -6.48 -4.16 -10.81
C LEU A 400 -7.18 -3.03 -10.04
N ALA A 401 -7.27 -3.14 -8.71
CA ALA A 401 -7.85 -2.10 -7.86
C ALA A 401 -7.11 -0.76 -8.01
N ALA A 402 -5.78 -0.81 -8.03
CA ALA A 402 -4.94 0.39 -8.24
C ALA A 402 -5.12 1.01 -9.62
N ALA A 403 -5.22 0.20 -10.68
CA ALA A 403 -5.48 0.66 -12.03
C ALA A 403 -6.86 1.31 -12.18
N VAL A 404 -7.89 0.73 -11.57
CA VAL A 404 -9.24 1.31 -11.52
C VAL A 404 -9.23 2.64 -10.76
N ALA A 405 -8.59 2.69 -9.57
CA ALA A 405 -8.45 3.93 -8.81
C ALA A 405 -7.76 5.04 -9.62
N TYR A 406 -6.68 4.69 -10.35
CA TYR A 406 -6.01 5.63 -11.24
C TYR A 406 -6.98 6.19 -12.29
N GLN A 407 -7.74 5.34 -12.97
CA GLN A 407 -8.69 5.76 -14.00
C GLN A 407 -9.83 6.62 -13.43
N VAL A 408 -10.31 6.34 -12.24
CA VAL A 408 -11.35 7.16 -11.57
C VAL A 408 -10.86 8.59 -11.36
N ILE A 409 -9.59 8.77 -11.01
CA ILE A 409 -9.01 10.07 -10.71
C ILE A 409 -8.65 10.85 -11.98
N TYR A 410 -7.85 10.23 -12.83
CA TYR A 410 -7.20 10.94 -13.93
C TYR A 410 -7.98 10.85 -15.25
N ARG A 411 -8.84 9.85 -15.40
CA ARG A 411 -9.73 9.65 -16.57
C ARG A 411 -9.01 9.78 -17.92
N THR A 412 -7.79 9.29 -17.98
CA THR A 412 -6.94 9.29 -19.18
C THR A 412 -6.46 7.87 -19.48
N PRO A 413 -6.39 7.44 -20.75
CA PRO A 413 -5.80 6.16 -21.10
C PRO A 413 -4.38 6.04 -20.55
N PHE A 414 -3.98 4.82 -20.21
CA PHE A 414 -2.61 4.55 -19.78
C PHE A 414 -1.61 4.75 -20.92
N GLY A 415 -0.48 5.35 -20.61
CA GLY A 415 0.64 5.48 -21.53
C GLY A 415 1.34 4.16 -21.83
N GLU A 416 2.17 4.15 -22.88
CA GLU A 416 2.94 2.96 -23.28
C GLU A 416 3.91 2.48 -22.18
N ASN A 417 4.38 3.38 -21.34
CA ASN A 417 5.33 3.13 -20.25
C ASN A 417 4.66 2.94 -18.89
N ALA A 418 3.36 2.68 -18.86
CA ALA A 418 2.62 2.47 -17.62
C ALA A 418 3.25 1.37 -16.75
N ALA A 419 3.28 1.59 -15.44
CA ALA A 419 3.91 0.67 -14.48
C ALA A 419 3.28 -0.71 -14.53
N ASN A 420 4.10 -1.72 -14.70
CA ASN A 420 3.68 -3.12 -14.54
C ASN A 420 3.78 -3.59 -13.08
N ALA A 421 4.39 -2.78 -12.22
CA ALA A 421 4.75 -3.13 -10.85
C ALA A 421 5.50 -4.48 -10.81
N LYS A 422 4.95 -5.52 -10.20
CA LYS A 422 5.58 -6.85 -10.14
C LYS A 422 4.94 -7.86 -11.11
N LEU A 423 4.00 -7.42 -11.93
CA LEU A 423 3.33 -8.29 -12.88
C LEU A 423 4.14 -8.41 -14.18
N ASP A 424 3.93 -9.50 -14.90
CA ASP A 424 4.36 -9.57 -16.28
C ASP A 424 3.60 -8.54 -17.14
N ALA A 425 4.23 -8.09 -18.22
CA ALA A 425 3.71 -7.00 -19.04
C ALA A 425 2.33 -7.30 -19.67
N LYS A 426 2.07 -8.56 -20.04
CA LYS A 426 0.80 -8.96 -20.65
C LYS A 426 -0.35 -8.89 -19.65
N THR A 427 -0.14 -9.46 -18.47
CA THR A 427 -1.12 -9.42 -17.38
C THR A 427 -1.39 -7.98 -16.95
N ALA A 428 -0.35 -7.17 -16.74
CA ALA A 428 -0.51 -5.78 -16.35
C ALA A 428 -1.27 -4.96 -17.40
N ALA A 429 -0.91 -5.09 -18.69
CA ALA A 429 -1.58 -4.40 -19.79
C ALA A 429 -3.06 -4.80 -19.90
N TYR A 430 -3.38 -6.09 -19.76
CA TYR A 430 -4.75 -6.56 -19.76
C TYR A 430 -5.56 -5.97 -18.60
N LEU A 431 -5.03 -5.99 -17.37
CA LEU A 431 -5.73 -5.44 -16.21
C LEU A 431 -5.95 -3.93 -16.35
N ARG A 432 -5.01 -3.19 -16.91
CA ARG A 432 -5.19 -1.76 -17.25
C ARG A 432 -6.29 -1.55 -18.27
N SER A 433 -6.31 -2.37 -19.33
CA SER A 433 -7.37 -2.27 -20.35
C SER A 433 -8.77 -2.50 -19.78
N VAL A 434 -8.91 -3.43 -18.83
CA VAL A 434 -10.19 -3.63 -18.12
C VAL A 434 -10.54 -2.40 -17.27
N ALA A 435 -9.59 -1.79 -16.58
CA ALA A 435 -9.82 -0.57 -15.81
C ALA A 435 -10.30 0.58 -16.72
N GLU A 436 -9.70 0.76 -17.89
CA GLU A 436 -10.14 1.73 -18.90
C GLU A 436 -11.55 1.44 -19.41
N ARG A 437 -11.84 0.20 -19.78
CA ARG A 437 -13.16 -0.22 -20.27
C ARG A 437 -14.26 0.11 -19.26
N VAL A 438 -14.01 -0.21 -17.99
CA VAL A 438 -15.00 0.02 -16.94
C VAL A 438 -15.18 1.51 -16.62
N VAL A 439 -14.10 2.27 -16.51
CA VAL A 439 -14.17 3.65 -16.04
C VAL A 439 -14.39 4.64 -17.18
N LEU A 440 -13.68 4.48 -18.31
CA LEU A 440 -13.77 5.44 -19.41
C LEU A 440 -14.88 5.10 -20.39
N GLN A 441 -15.18 3.80 -20.61
CA GLN A 441 -16.16 3.35 -21.60
C GLN A 441 -17.49 2.90 -20.96
N GLY A 442 -17.53 2.83 -19.60
CA GLY A 442 -18.75 2.51 -18.86
C GLY A 442 -19.16 1.04 -18.93
N GLU A 443 -18.24 0.13 -19.24
CA GLU A 443 -18.53 -1.31 -19.26
C GLU A 443 -18.98 -1.82 -17.89
N ARG A 444 -19.98 -2.73 -17.89
CA ARG A 444 -20.64 -3.24 -16.67
C ARG A 444 -20.58 -4.77 -16.56
#